data_c8447c0cd9af93b53d868322c5c8b161
#
_entry.id   c8447c0cd9af93b53d868322c5c8b161
#
_cell.length_a   1.000
_cell.length_b   1.000
_cell.length_c   1.000
_cell.angle_alpha   90.00
_cell.angle_beta   90.00
_cell.angle_gamma   90.00
#
_symmetry.space_group_name_H-M   'P 1'
#
loop_
_entity.id
_entity.type
_entity.pdbx_description
1 polymer ?
#
loop_
_entity_poly.entity_id
_entity_poly.type
_entity_poly.pdbx_seq_one_letter_code
_entity_poly.pdbx_strand_id
1 'polypeptide(L)'
;DEGAKVFFSDINEKGLEQLNEVLDKYNSDDYALSHHDVSSEASWNEVLEQVNSKFGKLNILLNSAGIALGADVVSTGLDVWKKVHDVNLDSVFLGCKLAIPMMAEHGAGSIISISSISGIVAGWNTAAYNSSKAGVRHLSKSIALYCAKKGYNIRSNTIHPAFIDTPILDPHKQAFGEKEAVAKLSRQIPMNKIGDTDDVAYAVLYLASDESKFITGSEIVLDGGLSAM
;
A
#
# COMPACT_ATOMS: atom_id res chain seq x y z
N ASP A 1 -15.05 9.66 5.69
CA ASP A 1 -15.38 10.88 6.46
C ASP A 1 -15.05 12.15 5.66
N GLU A 2 -14.08 12.09 4.74
CA GLU A 2 -13.63 13.25 3.94
C GLU A 2 -14.36 13.40 2.59
N GLY A 3 -15.49 12.71 2.40
CA GLY A 3 -16.36 12.84 1.24
C GLY A 3 -15.89 12.10 -0.03
N ALA A 4 -14.87 11.26 0.05
CA ALA A 4 -14.46 10.42 -1.07
C ALA A 4 -15.42 9.24 -1.26
N LYS A 5 -15.68 8.86 -2.51
CA LYS A 5 -16.26 7.57 -2.85
C LYS A 5 -15.17 6.53 -2.89
N VAL A 6 -15.36 5.39 -2.21
CA VAL A 6 -14.28 4.42 -1.99
C VAL A 6 -14.68 3.04 -2.49
N PHE A 7 -13.82 2.46 -3.32
CA PHE A 7 -13.90 1.06 -3.72
C PHE A 7 -12.87 0.26 -2.92
N PHE A 8 -13.33 -0.61 -2.04
CA PHE A 8 -12.48 -1.48 -1.24
C PHE A 8 -12.33 -2.83 -1.92
N SER A 9 -11.11 -3.34 -1.97
CA SER A 9 -10.87 -4.67 -2.51
C SER A 9 -9.80 -5.41 -1.71
N ASP A 10 -10.02 -6.69 -1.48
CA ASP A 10 -9.11 -7.58 -0.75
C ASP A 10 -9.29 -9.02 -1.22
N ILE A 11 -8.29 -9.86 -1.02
CA ILE A 11 -8.39 -11.31 -1.23
C ILE A 11 -9.13 -12.01 -0.07
N ASN A 12 -9.24 -11.35 1.09
CA ASN A 12 -9.87 -11.88 2.30
C ASN A 12 -11.37 -11.55 2.30
N GLU A 13 -12.19 -12.45 1.77
CA GLU A 13 -13.65 -12.30 1.73
C GLU A 13 -14.27 -12.05 3.11
N LYS A 14 -13.80 -12.76 4.14
CA LYS A 14 -14.29 -12.56 5.51
C LYS A 14 -13.96 -11.15 6.05
N GLY A 15 -12.79 -10.62 5.70
CA GLY A 15 -12.43 -9.25 6.03
C GLY A 15 -13.31 -8.22 5.32
N LEU A 16 -13.68 -8.49 4.08
CA LEU A 16 -14.63 -7.66 3.32
C LEU A 16 -16.04 -7.69 3.93
N GLU A 17 -16.52 -8.85 4.37
CA GLU A 17 -17.81 -8.97 5.08
C GLU A 17 -17.82 -8.12 6.36
N GLN A 18 -16.79 -8.25 7.19
CA GLN A 18 -16.64 -7.44 8.42
C GLN A 18 -16.55 -5.94 8.12
N LEU A 19 -15.84 -5.55 7.07
CA LEU A 19 -15.77 -4.16 6.65
C LEU A 19 -17.14 -3.65 6.19
N ASN A 20 -17.90 -4.46 5.46
CA ASN A 20 -19.24 -4.09 5.03
C ASN A 20 -20.16 -3.75 6.20
N GLU A 21 -20.12 -4.54 7.29
CA GLU A 21 -20.88 -4.24 8.52
C GLU A 21 -20.49 -2.87 9.13
N VAL A 22 -19.21 -2.50 9.07
CA VAL A 22 -18.73 -1.19 9.55
C VAL A 22 -19.19 -0.05 8.62
N LEU A 23 -19.34 -0.33 7.33
CA LEU A 23 -19.72 0.65 6.31
C LEU A 23 -21.23 0.88 6.22
N ASP A 24 -22.07 0.06 6.84
CA ASP A 24 -23.54 0.19 6.83
C ASP A 24 -24.06 1.54 7.33
N LYS A 25 -23.24 2.26 8.10
CA LYS A 25 -23.55 3.64 8.57
C LYS A 25 -23.38 4.72 7.49
N TYR A 26 -22.75 4.41 6.36
CA TYR A 26 -22.53 5.33 5.25
C TYR A 26 -23.52 5.08 4.11
N ASN A 27 -23.67 6.04 3.21
CA ASN A 27 -24.50 5.89 2.05
C ASN A 27 -23.89 4.82 1.11
N SER A 28 -24.69 3.80 0.74
CA SER A 28 -24.28 2.72 -0.15
C SER A 28 -23.87 3.19 -1.56
N ASP A 29 -24.19 4.41 -1.96
CA ASP A 29 -23.73 5.00 -3.22
C ASP A 29 -22.28 5.52 -3.14
N ASP A 30 -21.74 5.63 -1.94
CA ASP A 30 -20.40 6.20 -1.71
C ASP A 30 -19.33 5.12 -1.54
N TYR A 31 -19.70 3.85 -1.45
CA TYR A 31 -18.71 2.75 -1.37
C TYR A 31 -19.12 1.51 -2.15
N ALA A 32 -18.14 0.66 -2.42
CA ALA A 32 -18.32 -0.70 -2.89
C ALA A 32 -17.17 -1.59 -2.41
N LEU A 33 -17.41 -2.90 -2.40
CA LEU A 33 -16.43 -3.91 -2.01
C LEU A 33 -16.35 -5.00 -3.06
N SER A 34 -15.17 -5.57 -3.30
CA SER A 34 -14.98 -6.72 -4.20
C SER A 34 -13.83 -7.61 -3.75
N HIS A 35 -13.97 -8.90 -3.98
CA HIS A 35 -12.84 -9.82 -3.92
C HIS A 35 -11.79 -9.42 -4.97
N HIS A 36 -10.51 -9.44 -4.61
CA HIS A 36 -9.43 -9.02 -5.48
C HIS A 36 -8.13 -9.76 -5.16
N ASP A 37 -7.66 -10.58 -6.07
CA ASP A 37 -6.27 -11.06 -6.06
C ASP A 37 -5.39 -10.08 -6.84
N VAL A 38 -4.65 -9.26 -6.12
CA VAL A 38 -3.77 -8.22 -6.69
C VAL A 38 -2.63 -8.79 -7.55
N SER A 39 -2.30 -10.08 -7.41
CA SER A 39 -1.28 -10.75 -8.25
C SER A 39 -1.83 -11.18 -9.62
N SER A 40 -3.14 -11.06 -9.86
CA SER A 40 -3.82 -11.45 -11.10
C SER A 40 -4.20 -10.24 -11.95
N GLU A 41 -3.65 -10.14 -13.17
CA GLU A 41 -4.03 -9.10 -14.13
C GLU A 41 -5.52 -9.19 -14.51
N ALA A 42 -6.09 -10.41 -14.59
CA ALA A 42 -7.52 -10.58 -14.85
C ALA A 42 -8.38 -10.00 -13.71
N SER A 43 -8.02 -10.26 -12.46
CA SER A 43 -8.72 -9.72 -11.29
C SER A 43 -8.65 -8.20 -11.23
N TRP A 44 -7.51 -7.58 -11.61
CA TRP A 44 -7.41 -6.13 -11.76
C TRP A 44 -8.38 -5.56 -12.78
N ASN A 45 -8.51 -6.19 -13.97
CA ASN A 45 -9.45 -5.76 -15.00
C ASN A 45 -10.90 -5.80 -14.48
N GLU A 46 -11.29 -6.90 -13.82
CA GLU A 46 -12.62 -7.06 -13.24
C GLU A 46 -12.92 -5.96 -12.20
N VAL A 47 -11.98 -5.66 -11.31
CA VAL A 47 -12.13 -4.62 -10.29
C VAL A 47 -12.23 -3.23 -10.93
N LEU A 48 -11.41 -2.90 -11.92
CA LEU A 48 -11.48 -1.60 -12.59
C LEU A 48 -12.77 -1.43 -13.41
N GLU A 49 -13.30 -2.49 -14.01
CA GLU A 49 -14.63 -2.48 -14.65
C GLU A 49 -15.73 -2.19 -13.63
N GLN A 50 -15.67 -2.80 -12.44
CA GLN A 50 -16.63 -2.53 -11.37
C GLN A 50 -16.51 -1.09 -10.86
N VAL A 51 -15.28 -0.56 -10.69
CA VAL A 51 -15.05 0.85 -10.33
C VAL A 51 -15.67 1.79 -11.37
N ASN A 52 -15.44 1.52 -12.65
CA ASN A 52 -16.00 2.31 -13.74
C ASN A 52 -17.54 2.26 -13.75
N SER A 53 -18.10 1.07 -13.58
CA SER A 53 -19.57 0.87 -13.55
C SER A 53 -20.21 1.60 -12.35
N LYS A 54 -19.57 1.56 -11.17
CA LYS A 54 -20.11 2.13 -9.93
C LYS A 54 -19.94 3.64 -9.86
N PHE A 55 -18.75 4.16 -10.24
CA PHE A 55 -18.36 5.55 -10.00
C PHE A 55 -18.06 6.34 -11.29
N GLY A 56 -17.91 5.67 -12.43
CA GLY A 56 -17.63 6.29 -13.73
C GLY A 56 -16.21 6.86 -13.86
N LYS A 57 -15.38 6.83 -12.81
CA LYS A 57 -14.02 7.39 -12.80
C LYS A 57 -13.16 6.83 -11.67
N LEU A 58 -11.84 6.96 -11.82
CA LEU A 58 -10.85 6.70 -10.78
C LEU A 58 -9.91 7.90 -10.65
N ASN A 59 -9.87 8.54 -9.50
CA ASN A 59 -8.98 9.67 -9.23
C ASN A 59 -7.82 9.28 -8.30
N ILE A 60 -8.02 8.30 -7.42
CA ILE A 60 -7.03 7.90 -6.42
C ILE A 60 -6.85 6.38 -6.51
N LEU A 61 -5.60 5.93 -6.65
CA LEU A 61 -5.24 4.52 -6.53
C LEU A 61 -4.33 4.36 -5.31
N LEU A 62 -4.80 3.60 -4.31
CA LEU A 62 -3.99 3.19 -3.16
C LEU A 62 -3.58 1.72 -3.32
N ASN A 63 -2.31 1.46 -3.58
CA ASN A 63 -1.71 0.13 -3.56
C ASN A 63 -1.26 -0.19 -2.13
N SER A 64 -2.08 -0.89 -1.36
CA SER A 64 -1.83 -1.20 0.06
C SER A 64 -1.60 -2.68 0.34
N ALA A 65 -1.99 -3.57 -0.57
CA ALA A 65 -1.81 -5.01 -0.40
C ALA A 65 -0.32 -5.37 -0.22
N GLY A 66 -0.06 -6.31 0.70
CA GLY A 66 1.31 -6.76 0.93
C GLY A 66 1.41 -7.87 1.95
N ILE A 67 2.44 -8.68 1.81
CA ILE A 67 2.77 -9.76 2.74
C ILE A 67 4.22 -9.63 3.20
N ALA A 68 4.48 -10.04 4.44
CA ALA A 68 5.83 -10.08 5.01
C ALA A 68 6.16 -11.52 5.41
N LEU A 69 6.91 -12.21 4.56
CA LEU A 69 7.46 -13.52 4.88
C LEU A 69 8.95 -13.34 5.18
N GLY A 70 9.34 -13.69 6.40
CA GLY A 70 10.70 -13.51 6.90
C GLY A 70 11.55 -14.74 6.64
N ALA A 71 12.66 -14.55 5.93
CA ALA A 71 13.78 -15.49 5.85
C ALA A 71 15.05 -14.74 5.40
N ASP A 72 16.22 -15.24 5.81
CA ASP A 72 17.49 -14.71 5.32
C ASP A 72 17.73 -15.10 3.85
N VAL A 73 18.74 -14.53 3.23
CA VAL A 73 19.01 -14.69 1.81
C VAL A 73 19.36 -16.15 1.43
N VAL A 74 19.89 -16.95 2.33
CA VAL A 74 20.30 -18.34 2.06
C VAL A 74 19.10 -19.28 2.22
N SER A 75 18.27 -19.07 3.24
CA SER A 75 17.11 -19.91 3.56
C SER A 75 15.84 -19.54 2.80
N THR A 76 15.81 -18.39 2.09
CA THR A 76 14.64 -18.01 1.28
C THR A 76 14.49 -18.91 0.08
N GLY A 77 13.43 -19.73 0.05
CA GLY A 77 13.05 -20.52 -1.13
C GLY A 77 12.64 -19.62 -2.31
N LEU A 78 12.87 -20.08 -3.54
CA LEU A 78 12.50 -19.32 -4.74
C LEU A 78 10.99 -19.13 -4.89
N ASP A 79 10.19 -20.05 -4.38
CA ASP A 79 8.74 -19.97 -4.31
C ASP A 79 8.27 -18.84 -3.37
N VAL A 80 8.87 -18.76 -2.18
CA VAL A 80 8.63 -17.67 -1.21
C VAL A 80 9.06 -16.33 -1.80
N TRP A 81 10.26 -16.27 -2.42
CA TRP A 81 10.75 -15.10 -3.14
C TRP A 81 9.74 -14.59 -4.16
N LYS A 82 9.31 -15.47 -5.07
CA LYS A 82 8.33 -15.13 -6.10
C LYS A 82 7.01 -14.66 -5.49
N LYS A 83 6.45 -15.41 -4.54
CA LYS A 83 5.18 -15.05 -3.89
C LYS A 83 5.22 -13.66 -3.27
N VAL A 84 6.31 -13.29 -2.60
CA VAL A 84 6.46 -11.95 -2.01
C VAL A 84 6.54 -10.87 -3.09
N HIS A 85 7.25 -11.13 -4.20
CA HIS A 85 7.35 -10.17 -5.30
C HIS A 85 6.03 -10.04 -6.05
N ASP A 86 5.35 -11.14 -6.35
CA ASP A 86 4.04 -11.15 -7.02
C ASP A 86 3.02 -10.27 -6.27
N VAL A 87 2.98 -10.42 -4.92
CA VAL A 87 2.01 -9.67 -4.10
C VAL A 87 2.47 -8.24 -3.82
N ASN A 88 3.76 -7.99 -3.52
CA ASN A 88 4.21 -6.70 -3.02
C ASN A 88 4.64 -5.73 -4.13
N LEU A 89 5.15 -6.23 -5.26
CA LEU A 89 5.75 -5.42 -6.33
C LEU A 89 4.99 -5.55 -7.65
N ASP A 90 4.78 -6.77 -8.14
CA ASP A 90 4.15 -6.98 -9.44
C ASP A 90 2.68 -6.51 -9.41
N SER A 91 2.01 -6.66 -8.27
CA SER A 91 0.67 -6.10 -8.04
C SER A 91 0.62 -4.58 -8.23
N VAL A 92 1.62 -3.86 -7.70
CA VAL A 92 1.72 -2.40 -7.86
C VAL A 92 1.93 -2.02 -9.32
N PHE A 93 2.78 -2.78 -10.02
CA PHE A 93 2.96 -2.60 -11.46
C PHE A 93 1.65 -2.83 -12.22
N LEU A 94 0.95 -3.94 -11.98
CA LEU A 94 -0.33 -4.26 -12.63
C LEU A 94 -1.38 -3.20 -12.36
N GLY A 95 -1.57 -2.82 -11.10
CA GLY A 95 -2.51 -1.78 -10.71
C GLY A 95 -2.24 -0.45 -11.41
N CYS A 96 -0.98 -0.01 -11.42
CA CYS A 96 -0.62 1.23 -12.10
C CYS A 96 -0.75 1.13 -13.63
N LYS A 97 -0.31 0.02 -14.24
CA LYS A 97 -0.43 -0.23 -15.67
C LYS A 97 -1.87 -0.09 -16.17
N LEU A 98 -2.81 -0.67 -15.42
CA LEU A 98 -4.20 -0.75 -15.83
C LEU A 98 -5.03 0.48 -15.39
N ALA A 99 -4.71 1.09 -14.25
CA ALA A 99 -5.44 2.25 -13.76
C ALA A 99 -5.04 3.58 -14.43
N ILE A 100 -3.78 3.76 -14.82
CA ILE A 100 -3.30 5.03 -15.40
C ILE A 100 -4.10 5.45 -16.64
N PRO A 101 -4.42 4.59 -17.63
CA PRO A 101 -5.24 4.99 -18.76
C PRO A 101 -6.60 5.54 -18.34
N MET A 102 -7.30 4.85 -17.45
CA MET A 102 -8.59 5.29 -16.92
C MET A 102 -8.48 6.63 -16.14
N MET A 103 -7.45 6.78 -15.31
CA MET A 103 -7.21 8.03 -14.58
C MET A 103 -6.91 9.20 -15.51
N ALA A 104 -6.15 8.97 -16.59
CA ALA A 104 -5.77 10.00 -17.56
C ALA A 104 -6.97 10.55 -18.35
N GLU A 105 -8.00 9.74 -18.60
CA GLU A 105 -9.24 10.17 -19.24
C GLU A 105 -10.00 11.23 -18.42
N HIS A 106 -9.84 11.21 -17.09
CA HIS A 106 -10.54 12.09 -16.17
C HIS A 106 -9.70 13.27 -15.65
N GLY A 107 -8.48 13.43 -16.16
CA GLY A 107 -7.69 14.66 -16.10
C GLY A 107 -6.83 14.88 -14.88
N ALA A 108 -7.06 14.22 -13.75
CA ALA A 108 -6.21 14.38 -12.55
C ALA A 108 -6.24 13.13 -11.70
N GLY A 109 -5.09 12.78 -11.07
CA GLY A 109 -5.04 11.60 -10.22
C GLY A 109 -3.87 11.58 -9.24
N SER A 110 -4.01 10.73 -8.22
CA SER A 110 -2.98 10.43 -7.25
C SER A 110 -2.82 8.92 -7.08
N ILE A 111 -1.63 8.43 -7.35
CA ILE A 111 -1.22 7.05 -7.08
C ILE A 111 -0.38 7.05 -5.81
N ILE A 112 -0.78 6.25 -4.84
CA ILE A 112 -0.11 6.13 -3.55
C ILE A 112 0.22 4.66 -3.35
N SER A 113 1.49 4.34 -3.13
CA SER A 113 1.89 2.95 -2.91
C SER A 113 2.54 2.78 -1.54
N ILE A 114 2.04 1.82 -0.77
CA ILE A 114 2.60 1.51 0.54
C ILE A 114 3.86 0.65 0.34
N SER A 115 5.01 1.31 0.48
CA SER A 115 6.30 0.65 0.56
C SER A 115 6.56 0.20 2.01
N SER A 116 7.74 0.45 2.53
CA SER A 116 8.15 0.19 3.91
C SER A 116 9.46 0.90 4.20
N ILE A 117 9.76 1.10 5.46
CA ILE A 117 11.13 1.42 5.90
C ILE A 117 12.13 0.38 5.37
N SER A 118 11.71 -0.87 5.20
CA SER A 118 12.50 -1.96 4.61
C SER A 118 12.85 -1.75 3.12
N GLY A 119 12.23 -0.78 2.45
CA GLY A 119 12.64 -0.32 1.12
C GLY A 119 13.77 0.74 1.16
N ILE A 120 14.16 1.20 2.34
CA ILE A 120 15.20 2.21 2.58
C ILE A 120 16.37 1.61 3.37
N VAL A 121 16.08 0.97 4.50
CA VAL A 121 17.05 0.24 5.34
C VAL A 121 16.65 -1.24 5.39
N ALA A 122 17.63 -2.14 5.30
CA ALA A 122 17.35 -3.56 5.16
C ALA A 122 17.46 -4.32 6.49
N GLY A 123 16.49 -5.21 6.74
CA GLY A 123 16.65 -6.27 7.73
C GLY A 123 17.39 -7.46 7.12
N TRP A 124 18.32 -8.07 7.87
CA TRP A 124 19.13 -9.21 7.40
C TRP A 124 18.30 -10.48 7.14
N ASN A 125 17.14 -10.60 7.75
CA ASN A 125 16.27 -11.78 7.74
C ASN A 125 14.94 -11.58 6.98
N THR A 126 14.90 -10.66 6.04
CA THR A 126 13.70 -10.31 5.24
C THR A 126 14.06 -10.00 3.79
N ALA A 127 14.93 -10.83 3.18
CA ALA A 127 15.52 -10.57 1.86
C ALA A 127 14.48 -10.30 0.76
N ALA A 128 13.46 -11.15 0.61
CA ALA A 128 12.41 -10.98 -0.38
C ALA A 128 11.55 -9.74 -0.12
N TYR A 129 11.21 -9.49 1.15
CA TYR A 129 10.42 -8.31 1.54
C TYR A 129 11.16 -7.01 1.26
N ASN A 130 12.43 -6.90 1.72
CA ASN A 130 13.25 -5.71 1.49
C ASN A 130 13.34 -5.37 0.00
N SER A 131 13.68 -6.36 -0.84
CA SER A 131 13.83 -6.15 -2.28
C SER A 131 12.52 -5.77 -2.95
N SER A 132 11.38 -6.39 -2.57
CA SER A 132 10.07 -6.04 -3.11
C SER A 132 9.68 -4.60 -2.76
N LYS A 133 9.88 -4.17 -1.51
CA LYS A 133 9.54 -2.81 -1.06
C LYS A 133 10.49 -1.75 -1.61
N ALA A 134 11.78 -2.07 -1.81
CA ALA A 134 12.71 -1.22 -2.56
C ALA A 134 12.29 -1.09 -4.03
N GLY A 135 11.79 -2.18 -4.64
CA GLY A 135 11.21 -2.18 -5.98
C GLY A 135 10.02 -1.22 -6.10
N VAL A 136 9.05 -1.29 -5.18
CA VAL A 136 7.90 -0.36 -5.12
C VAL A 136 8.36 1.09 -5.02
N ARG A 137 9.31 1.37 -4.13
CA ARG A 137 9.92 2.71 -3.95
C ARG A 137 10.41 3.28 -5.28
N HIS A 138 11.15 2.49 -6.06
CA HIS A 138 11.75 2.97 -7.31
C HIS A 138 10.78 2.95 -8.49
N LEU A 139 9.88 1.97 -8.54
CA LEU A 139 8.81 1.89 -9.54
C LEU A 139 7.90 3.13 -9.49
N SER A 140 7.54 3.60 -8.30
CA SER A 140 6.73 4.81 -8.13
C SER A 140 7.37 6.05 -8.76
N LYS A 141 8.71 6.18 -8.68
CA LYS A 141 9.45 7.27 -9.35
C LYS A 141 9.36 7.17 -10.87
N SER A 142 9.49 5.96 -11.42
CA SER A 142 9.33 5.71 -12.85
C SER A 142 7.92 6.08 -13.33
N ILE A 143 6.89 5.73 -12.55
CA ILE A 143 5.49 6.07 -12.84
C ILE A 143 5.28 7.59 -12.80
N ALA A 144 5.82 8.28 -11.79
CA ALA A 144 5.74 9.73 -11.67
C ALA A 144 6.32 10.43 -12.91
N LEU A 145 7.52 10.01 -13.34
CA LEU A 145 8.20 10.54 -14.52
C LEU A 145 7.45 10.20 -15.81
N TYR A 146 6.89 9.00 -15.92
CA TYR A 146 6.08 8.60 -17.07
C TYR A 146 4.83 9.50 -17.20
N CYS A 147 4.07 9.69 -16.13
CA CYS A 147 2.89 10.52 -16.13
C CYS A 147 3.22 11.98 -16.48
N ALA A 148 4.28 12.53 -15.90
CA ALA A 148 4.77 13.87 -16.23
C ALA A 148 5.19 14.00 -17.70
N LYS A 149 5.93 13.01 -18.24
CA LYS A 149 6.37 12.99 -19.65
C LYS A 149 5.19 12.90 -20.63
N LYS A 150 4.10 12.22 -20.22
CA LYS A 150 2.86 12.12 -21.03
C LYS A 150 1.95 13.33 -20.90
N GLY A 151 2.24 14.27 -20.01
CA GLY A 151 1.36 15.39 -19.70
C GLY A 151 0.12 15.00 -18.93
N TYR A 152 0.10 13.81 -18.31
CA TYR A 152 -0.96 13.40 -17.42
C TYR A 152 -0.82 14.16 -16.10
N ASN A 153 -1.92 14.71 -15.62
CA ASN A 153 -1.95 15.33 -14.30
C ASN A 153 -2.14 14.25 -13.20
N ILE A 154 -1.28 13.22 -13.22
CA ILE A 154 -1.29 12.11 -12.28
C ILE A 154 0.02 12.13 -11.50
N ARG A 155 -0.09 12.17 -10.18
CA ARG A 155 1.05 12.10 -9.25
C ARG A 155 1.25 10.66 -8.80
N SER A 156 2.48 10.28 -8.48
CA SER A 156 2.79 8.96 -7.91
C SER A 156 3.81 9.10 -6.80
N ASN A 157 3.45 8.68 -5.59
CA ASN A 157 4.25 8.81 -4.38
C ASN A 157 4.23 7.54 -3.55
N THR A 158 5.20 7.38 -2.65
CA THR A 158 5.26 6.24 -1.73
C THR A 158 5.22 6.68 -0.28
N ILE A 159 4.63 5.82 0.55
CA ILE A 159 4.69 5.92 2.01
C ILE A 159 5.56 4.77 2.53
N HIS A 160 6.43 5.08 3.48
CA HIS A 160 7.40 4.13 4.05
C HIS A 160 7.19 4.00 5.56
N PRO A 161 6.19 3.22 6.00
CA PRO A 161 6.00 2.97 7.41
C PRO A 161 7.10 2.08 7.99
N ALA A 162 7.41 2.27 9.27
CA ALA A 162 8.12 1.28 10.07
C ALA A 162 7.13 0.23 10.61
N PHE A 163 7.17 -0.04 11.92
CA PHE A 163 6.25 -0.98 12.55
C PHE A 163 4.93 -0.29 12.85
N ILE A 164 3.86 -0.73 12.18
CA ILE A 164 2.47 -0.27 12.39
C ILE A 164 1.67 -1.41 12.99
N ASP A 165 0.83 -1.13 13.97
CA ASP A 165 -0.03 -2.12 14.63
C ASP A 165 -1.11 -2.62 13.67
N THR A 166 -0.80 -3.69 12.96
CA THR A 166 -1.65 -4.33 11.95
C THR A 166 -1.42 -5.85 11.98
N PRO A 167 -2.27 -6.66 11.34
CA PRO A 167 -2.08 -8.11 11.25
C PRO A 167 -0.73 -8.56 10.67
N ILE A 168 -0.01 -7.71 9.96
CA ILE A 168 1.35 -8.01 9.48
C ILE A 168 2.34 -8.30 10.63
N LEU A 169 2.04 -7.83 11.85
CA LEU A 169 2.83 -8.08 13.06
C LEU A 169 2.38 -9.34 13.82
N ASP A 170 1.30 -10.01 13.42
CA ASP A 170 0.78 -11.19 14.13
C ASP A 170 1.80 -12.31 14.31
N PRO A 171 2.68 -12.64 13.35
CA PRO A 171 3.72 -13.62 13.56
C PRO A 171 4.67 -13.27 14.72
N HIS A 172 4.97 -11.97 14.92
CA HIS A 172 5.77 -11.51 16.05
C HIS A 172 4.99 -11.58 17.36
N LYS A 173 3.71 -11.19 17.35
CA LYS A 173 2.83 -11.26 18.51
C LYS A 173 2.61 -12.73 18.95
N GLN A 174 2.48 -13.66 18.01
CA GLN A 174 2.35 -15.09 18.30
C GLN A 174 3.66 -15.67 18.88
N ALA A 175 4.82 -15.26 18.36
CA ALA A 175 6.11 -15.79 18.81
C ALA A 175 6.52 -15.32 20.20
N PHE A 176 6.17 -14.09 20.60
CA PHE A 176 6.68 -13.47 21.83
C PHE A 176 5.57 -13.03 22.81
N GLY A 177 4.29 -13.15 22.42
CA GLY A 177 3.17 -12.49 23.09
C GLY A 177 3.07 -11.02 22.74
N GLU A 178 1.85 -10.50 22.72
CA GLU A 178 1.54 -9.15 22.20
C GLU A 178 2.37 -8.05 22.87
N LYS A 179 2.38 -7.99 24.21
CA LYS A 179 3.10 -6.93 24.95
C LYS A 179 4.61 -6.95 24.69
N GLU A 180 5.22 -8.15 24.70
CA GLU A 180 6.65 -8.26 24.49
C GLU A 180 7.05 -8.01 23.04
N ALA A 181 6.24 -8.44 22.07
CA ALA A 181 6.44 -8.15 20.64
C ALA A 181 6.43 -6.64 20.40
N VAL A 182 5.39 -5.93 20.88
CA VAL A 182 5.30 -4.47 20.77
C VAL A 182 6.48 -3.79 21.45
N ALA A 183 6.85 -4.22 22.67
CA ALA A 183 8.00 -3.63 23.38
C ALA A 183 9.33 -3.82 22.64
N LYS A 184 9.56 -5.02 22.04
CA LYS A 184 10.77 -5.28 21.23
C LYS A 184 10.84 -4.41 19.99
N LEU A 185 9.73 -4.20 19.31
CA LEU A 185 9.68 -3.36 18.11
C LEU A 185 9.83 -1.88 18.47
N SER A 186 9.16 -1.41 19.54
CA SER A 186 9.23 -0.04 20.03
C SER A 186 10.65 0.39 20.40
N ARG A 187 11.44 -0.51 21.01
CA ARG A 187 12.85 -0.23 21.39
C ARG A 187 13.77 0.03 20.19
N GLN A 188 13.37 -0.36 18.99
CA GLN A 188 14.13 -0.11 17.76
C GLN A 188 13.83 1.29 17.17
N ILE A 189 12.79 1.95 17.65
CA ILE A 189 12.33 3.24 17.15
C ILE A 189 12.74 4.35 18.14
N PRO A 190 13.37 5.45 17.68
CA PRO A 190 13.74 6.56 18.56
C PRO A 190 12.57 7.16 19.36
N MET A 191 11.36 7.22 18.80
CA MET A 191 10.15 7.64 19.51
C MET A 191 9.65 6.60 20.53
N ASN A 192 10.31 5.45 20.63
CA ASN A 192 10.03 4.36 21.59
C ASN A 192 8.56 3.87 21.59
N LYS A 193 7.92 3.89 20.44
CA LYS A 193 6.57 3.34 20.18
C LYS A 193 6.47 2.84 18.76
N ILE A 194 5.58 1.87 18.49
CA ILE A 194 5.13 1.56 17.13
C ILE A 194 4.04 2.57 16.72
N GLY A 195 3.82 2.71 15.41
CA GLY A 195 2.73 3.51 14.87
C GLY A 195 1.41 2.76 14.85
N ASP A 196 0.33 3.47 14.58
CA ASP A 196 -1.00 2.92 14.34
C ASP A 196 -1.46 3.16 12.90
N THR A 197 -2.64 2.63 12.56
CA THR A 197 -3.20 2.74 11.20
C THR A 197 -3.50 4.17 10.81
N ASP A 198 -3.85 5.05 11.76
CA ASP A 198 -4.18 6.44 11.50
C ASP A 198 -2.94 7.24 11.08
N ASP A 199 -1.73 6.90 11.60
CA ASP A 199 -0.49 7.51 11.15
C ASP A 199 -0.30 7.35 9.63
N VAL A 200 -0.65 6.17 9.08
CA VAL A 200 -0.59 5.91 7.65
C VAL A 200 -1.76 6.55 6.90
N ALA A 201 -2.98 6.47 7.46
CA ALA A 201 -4.19 7.00 6.84
C ALA A 201 -4.10 8.52 6.62
N TYR A 202 -3.56 9.29 7.55
CA TYR A 202 -3.36 10.74 7.39
C TYR A 202 -2.34 11.06 6.28
N ALA A 203 -1.28 10.28 6.12
CA ALA A 203 -0.35 10.46 5.01
C ALA A 203 -1.00 10.11 3.65
N VAL A 204 -1.84 9.06 3.62
CA VAL A 204 -2.64 8.72 2.43
C VAL A 204 -3.59 9.86 2.10
N LEU A 205 -4.33 10.40 3.08
CA LEU A 205 -5.26 11.50 2.90
C LEU A 205 -4.56 12.74 2.33
N TYR A 206 -3.41 13.12 2.87
CA TYR A 206 -2.60 14.22 2.37
C TYR A 206 -2.18 14.00 0.90
N LEU A 207 -1.64 12.83 0.57
CA LEU A 207 -1.23 12.50 -0.80
C LEU A 207 -2.40 12.36 -1.77
N ALA A 208 -3.57 11.98 -1.30
CA ALA A 208 -4.79 11.88 -2.09
C ALA A 208 -5.40 13.25 -2.42
N SER A 209 -5.18 14.24 -1.56
CA SER A 209 -5.76 15.59 -1.67
C SER A 209 -4.97 16.52 -2.60
N ASP A 210 -5.60 17.66 -2.94
CA ASP A 210 -4.97 18.74 -3.72
C ASP A 210 -3.90 19.51 -2.91
N GLU A 211 -3.83 19.32 -1.61
CA GLU A 211 -2.76 19.90 -0.77
C GLU A 211 -1.38 19.40 -1.17
N SER A 212 -1.30 18.21 -1.77
CA SER A 212 -0.07 17.61 -2.29
C SER A 212 0.12 17.76 -3.81
N LYS A 213 -0.58 18.70 -4.47
CA LYS A 213 -0.58 18.86 -5.93
C LYS A 213 0.80 19.08 -6.57
N PHE A 214 1.79 19.52 -5.82
CA PHE A 214 3.16 19.73 -6.31
C PHE A 214 4.14 18.63 -5.83
N ILE A 215 3.61 17.49 -5.34
CA ILE A 215 4.39 16.36 -4.82
C ILE A 215 4.20 15.15 -5.73
N THR A 216 5.24 14.74 -6.45
CA THR A 216 5.30 13.51 -7.23
C THR A 216 6.70 12.92 -7.24
N GLY A 217 6.81 11.58 -7.29
CA GLY A 217 8.08 10.87 -7.17
C GLY A 217 8.69 10.92 -5.76
N SER A 218 7.92 11.36 -4.77
CA SER A 218 8.38 11.59 -3.40
C SER A 218 8.12 10.39 -2.50
N GLU A 219 8.82 10.39 -1.37
CA GLU A 219 8.77 9.37 -0.32
C GLU A 219 8.34 10.03 0.99
N ILE A 220 7.28 9.54 1.62
CA ILE A 220 6.89 9.94 2.97
C ILE A 220 7.30 8.83 3.92
N VAL A 221 8.25 9.13 4.81
CA VAL A 221 8.77 8.18 5.80
C VAL A 221 8.01 8.36 7.12
N LEU A 222 7.42 7.26 7.61
CA LEU A 222 6.63 7.21 8.85
C LEU A 222 7.25 6.17 9.78
N ASP A 223 8.37 6.51 10.42
CA ASP A 223 9.22 5.53 11.09
C ASP A 223 9.65 5.92 12.51
N GLY A 224 9.13 7.02 13.04
CA GLY A 224 9.49 7.51 14.38
C GLY A 224 10.98 7.82 14.54
N GLY A 225 11.69 8.09 13.43
CA GLY A 225 13.10 8.43 13.39
C GLY A 225 14.05 7.24 13.16
N LEU A 226 13.53 6.05 12.87
CA LEU A 226 14.35 4.84 12.70
C LEU A 226 15.42 4.99 11.62
N SER A 227 15.10 5.59 10.47
CA SER A 227 16.05 5.79 9.37
C SER A 227 16.95 7.02 9.51
N ALA A 228 16.76 7.82 10.55
CA ALA A 228 17.58 9.00 10.82
C ALA A 228 18.81 8.70 11.72
N MET A 229 18.96 7.45 12.16
CA MET A 229 20.09 6.99 12.98
C MET A 229 21.29 6.57 12.15
#